data_3e9dce55970bcbbc1974fc5a0baa94b4
#
_entry.id   3e9dce55970bcbbc1974fc5a0baa94b4
#
_cell.length_a   1.000
_cell.length_b   1.000
_cell.length_c   1.000
_cell.angle_alpha   90.00
_cell.angle_beta   90.00
_cell.angle_gamma   90.00
#
_symmetry.space_group_name_H-M   'P 1'
#
loop_
_entity.id
_entity.type
_entity.pdbx_description
1 polymer ?
#
loop_
_entity_poly.entity_id
_entity_poly.type
_entity_poly.pdbx_seq_one_letter_code
_entity_poly.pdbx_strand_id
1 'polypeptide(L)'
;FDLIICDEAHRTTGATFEDQEDSYFVKIHEDKYVEGKKRLYMTATPRIFGNKAKKKADEGRVELASMDDPEKFGKEFFNRGFNWAVENNLLSDYKVVILAVDEALVSSGLQKSLEDGSELNLTDATKIIGVFKALAKVGFDKKENEKLKPIKKALAFSQSIEISKIFEKEFTNVVNEYVKNEKIKEDNKVDLNVEVQHIDGSFNADQRNNNL
;
A
#
# COMPACT_ATOMS: atom_id res chain seq x y z
N PHE A 1 2.82 -29.58 17.88
CA PHE A 1 2.72 -28.33 18.64
C PHE A 1 1.39 -28.28 19.41
N ASP A 2 1.37 -27.70 20.60
CA ASP A 2 0.11 -27.51 21.35
C ASP A 2 -0.72 -26.36 20.77
N LEU A 3 -0.07 -25.30 20.33
CA LEU A 3 -0.67 -24.16 19.68
C LEU A 3 0.24 -23.65 18.54
N ILE A 4 -0.36 -23.38 17.40
CA ILE A 4 0.26 -22.71 16.26
C ILE A 4 -0.41 -21.35 16.13
N ILE A 5 0.38 -20.29 16.08
CA ILE A 5 -0.10 -18.92 15.87
C ILE A 5 0.32 -18.47 14.48
N CYS A 6 -0.66 -18.13 13.63
CA CYS A 6 -0.45 -17.62 12.28
C CYS A 6 -0.76 -16.13 12.27
N ASP A 7 0.28 -15.31 12.36
CA ASP A 7 0.15 -13.88 12.12
C ASP A 7 0.11 -13.59 10.63
N GLU A 8 -0.54 -12.49 10.22
CA GLU A 8 -0.81 -12.17 8.82
C GLU A 8 -1.48 -13.35 8.08
N ALA A 9 -2.44 -13.98 8.73
CA ALA A 9 -3.04 -15.23 8.29
C ALA A 9 -3.74 -15.15 6.92
N HIS A 10 -4.01 -13.94 6.39
CA HIS A 10 -4.46 -13.77 5.01
C HIS A 10 -3.48 -14.36 3.98
N ARG A 11 -2.21 -14.53 4.34
CA ARG A 11 -1.18 -15.17 3.50
C ARG A 11 -1.33 -16.69 3.42
N THR A 12 -2.06 -17.29 4.36
CA THR A 12 -2.34 -18.74 4.36
C THR A 12 -3.57 -19.11 3.51
N THR A 13 -4.16 -18.12 2.85
CA THR A 13 -5.26 -18.33 1.89
C THR A 13 -4.72 -18.57 0.49
N GLY A 14 -5.47 -19.27 -0.34
CA GLY A 14 -5.10 -19.50 -1.74
C GLY A 14 -5.71 -20.78 -2.29
N ALA A 15 -5.37 -21.07 -3.55
CA ALA A 15 -5.77 -22.27 -4.26
C ALA A 15 -4.63 -23.30 -4.24
N THR A 16 -4.96 -24.54 -3.97
CA THR A 16 -4.07 -25.70 -4.04
C THR A 16 -4.43 -26.52 -5.26
N PHE A 17 -3.50 -26.76 -6.15
CA PHE A 17 -3.68 -27.54 -7.37
C PHE A 17 -3.04 -28.91 -7.18
N GLU A 18 -3.73 -29.98 -7.63
CA GLU A 18 -3.24 -31.36 -7.48
C GLU A 18 -1.86 -31.59 -8.12
N ASP A 19 -1.56 -30.84 -9.20
CA ASP A 19 -0.33 -31.03 -10.00
C ASP A 19 0.74 -29.94 -9.76
N GLN A 20 0.57 -29.04 -8.80
CA GLN A 20 1.53 -27.97 -8.52
C GLN A 20 2.00 -28.03 -7.06
N GLU A 21 3.25 -27.63 -6.83
CA GLU A 21 3.73 -27.45 -5.46
C GLU A 21 2.91 -26.37 -4.76
N ASP A 22 2.23 -26.76 -3.69
CA ASP A 22 1.47 -25.87 -2.83
C ASP A 22 2.33 -24.75 -2.30
N SER A 23 1.76 -23.57 -2.21
CA SER A 23 2.38 -22.49 -1.43
C SER A 23 2.63 -22.99 -0.01
N TYR A 24 3.86 -22.87 0.47
CA TYR A 24 4.23 -23.30 1.83
C TYR A 24 3.30 -22.73 2.90
N PHE A 25 2.72 -21.57 2.68
CA PHE A 25 1.80 -20.95 3.61
C PHE A 25 0.45 -21.66 3.74
N VAL A 26 -0.06 -22.29 2.68
CA VAL A 26 -1.33 -23.03 2.71
C VAL A 26 -1.17 -24.36 3.45
N LYS A 27 0.02 -24.95 3.43
CA LYS A 27 0.33 -26.20 4.12
C LYS A 27 0.14 -26.18 5.63
N ILE A 28 0.05 -24.98 6.22
CA ILE A 28 -0.18 -24.83 7.67
C ILE A 28 -1.54 -25.36 8.13
N HIS A 29 -2.53 -25.51 7.23
CA HIS A 29 -3.84 -26.02 7.56
C HIS A 29 -3.88 -27.53 7.78
N GLU A 30 -2.89 -28.26 7.32
CA GLU A 30 -2.89 -29.70 7.29
C GLU A 30 -1.88 -30.30 8.28
N ASP A 31 -2.35 -31.16 9.17
CA ASP A 31 -1.52 -31.83 10.18
C ASP A 31 -0.41 -32.71 9.58
N LYS A 32 -0.60 -33.19 8.34
CA LYS A 32 0.44 -33.95 7.64
C LYS A 32 1.72 -33.16 7.37
N TYR A 33 1.64 -31.82 7.32
CA TYR A 33 2.79 -30.95 7.13
C TYR A 33 3.23 -30.31 8.44
N VAL A 34 2.28 -29.81 9.25
CA VAL A 34 2.56 -29.17 10.54
C VAL A 34 1.54 -29.65 11.56
N GLU A 35 1.92 -30.64 12.36
CA GLU A 35 1.06 -31.20 13.39
C GLU A 35 0.82 -30.21 14.54
N GLY A 36 -0.45 -29.88 14.82
CA GLY A 36 -0.83 -28.94 15.86
C GLY A 36 -2.19 -29.23 16.45
N LYS A 37 -2.27 -29.23 17.81
CA LYS A 37 -3.54 -29.45 18.51
C LYS A 37 -4.54 -28.30 18.32
N LYS A 38 -4.04 -27.06 18.20
CA LYS A 38 -4.85 -25.85 18.00
C LYS A 38 -4.12 -24.89 17.07
N ARG A 39 -4.89 -24.12 16.28
CA ARG A 39 -4.40 -23.05 15.43
C ARG A 39 -5.14 -21.77 15.74
N LEU A 40 -4.40 -20.67 15.84
CA LEU A 40 -4.92 -19.31 15.98
C LEU A 40 -4.50 -18.51 14.75
N TYR A 41 -5.47 -18.01 14.00
CA TYR A 41 -5.27 -17.20 12.82
C TYR A 41 -5.56 -15.75 13.14
N MET A 42 -4.59 -14.87 12.92
CA MET A 42 -4.71 -13.44 13.20
C MET A 42 -4.38 -12.64 11.94
N THR A 43 -5.19 -11.65 11.63
CA THR A 43 -4.94 -10.72 10.52
C THR A 43 -5.76 -9.44 10.67
N ALA A 44 -5.23 -8.33 10.20
CA ALA A 44 -5.98 -7.09 10.06
C ALA A 44 -6.81 -7.04 8.76
N THR A 45 -6.50 -7.90 7.79
CA THR A 45 -7.08 -7.89 6.43
C THR A 45 -7.56 -9.29 6.04
N PRO A 46 -8.74 -9.75 6.53
CA PRO A 46 -9.26 -11.06 6.16
C PRO A 46 -9.42 -11.18 4.65
N ARG A 47 -8.91 -12.27 4.08
CA ARG A 47 -9.04 -12.56 2.64
C ARG A 47 -10.14 -13.58 2.41
N ILE A 48 -11.23 -13.10 1.81
CA ILE A 48 -12.40 -13.90 1.48
C ILE A 48 -12.54 -13.93 -0.03
N PHE A 49 -12.65 -15.14 -0.60
CA PHE A 49 -12.86 -15.33 -2.03
C PHE A 49 -14.37 -15.29 -2.36
N GLY A 50 -14.71 -14.52 -3.40
CA GLY A 50 -16.10 -14.41 -3.84
C GLY A 50 -16.65 -15.70 -4.47
N ASN A 51 -17.97 -15.82 -4.54
CA ASN A 51 -18.68 -17.01 -5.03
C ASN A 51 -18.22 -17.49 -6.42
N LYS A 52 -17.83 -16.57 -7.32
CA LYS A 52 -17.31 -16.96 -8.64
C LYS A 52 -15.98 -17.72 -8.54
N ALA A 53 -15.09 -17.30 -7.64
CA ALA A 53 -13.80 -17.97 -7.43
C ALA A 53 -14.02 -19.35 -6.77
N LYS A 54 -14.91 -19.43 -5.78
CA LYS A 54 -15.27 -20.68 -5.11
C LYS A 54 -15.87 -21.71 -6.11
N LYS A 55 -16.82 -21.30 -6.94
CA LYS A 55 -17.39 -22.17 -7.99
C LYS A 55 -16.35 -22.66 -8.98
N LYS A 56 -15.44 -21.80 -9.43
CA LYS A 56 -14.35 -22.21 -10.33
C LYS A 56 -13.41 -23.21 -9.66
N ALA A 57 -13.15 -23.04 -8.37
CA ALA A 57 -12.34 -23.98 -7.62
C ALA A 57 -13.04 -25.35 -7.53
N ASP A 58 -14.33 -25.38 -7.20
CA ASP A 58 -15.14 -26.61 -7.13
C ASP A 58 -15.18 -27.33 -8.48
N GLU A 59 -15.46 -26.58 -9.58
CA GLU A 59 -15.50 -27.11 -10.95
C GLU A 59 -14.12 -27.66 -11.39
N GLY A 60 -13.05 -26.99 -10.99
CA GLY A 60 -11.67 -27.35 -11.29
C GLY A 60 -11.06 -28.40 -10.35
N ARG A 61 -11.81 -28.88 -9.36
CA ARG A 61 -11.33 -29.75 -8.27
C ARG A 61 -10.10 -29.17 -7.57
N VAL A 62 -10.10 -27.86 -7.37
CA VAL A 62 -9.04 -27.11 -6.73
C VAL A 62 -9.47 -26.79 -5.30
N GLU A 63 -8.66 -27.14 -4.33
CA GLU A 63 -8.91 -26.79 -2.95
C GLU A 63 -8.63 -25.30 -2.72
N LEU A 64 -9.63 -24.55 -2.23
CA LEU A 64 -9.53 -23.11 -2.00
C LEU A 64 -9.61 -22.81 -0.51
N ALA A 65 -8.52 -22.32 0.06
CA ALA A 65 -8.49 -21.83 1.44
C ALA A 65 -8.98 -20.36 1.49
N SER A 66 -10.17 -20.15 1.99
CA SER A 66 -10.81 -18.80 2.17
C SER A 66 -11.09 -18.59 3.65
N MET A 67 -10.83 -17.39 4.18
CA MET A 67 -10.92 -17.13 5.63
C MET A 67 -12.36 -17.17 6.18
N ASP A 68 -13.35 -17.25 5.32
CA ASP A 68 -14.75 -17.51 5.69
C ASP A 68 -15.10 -19.02 5.74
N ASP A 69 -14.11 -19.90 5.52
CA ASP A 69 -14.26 -21.33 5.68
C ASP A 69 -13.99 -21.74 7.14
N PRO A 70 -15.04 -22.12 7.89
CA PRO A 70 -14.88 -22.45 9.31
C PRO A 70 -14.16 -23.80 9.53
N GLU A 71 -14.09 -24.70 8.54
CA GLU A 71 -13.38 -25.97 8.66
C GLU A 71 -11.87 -25.75 8.66
N LYS A 72 -11.38 -24.75 7.89
CA LYS A 72 -9.95 -24.41 7.80
C LYS A 72 -9.51 -23.39 8.83
N PHE A 73 -10.27 -22.32 9.00
CA PHE A 73 -9.89 -21.20 9.84
C PHE A 73 -10.59 -21.15 11.21
N GLY A 74 -11.57 -22.03 11.40
CA GLY A 74 -12.38 -22.00 12.61
C GLY A 74 -13.38 -20.85 12.63
N LYS A 75 -14.02 -20.65 13.78
CA LYS A 75 -14.98 -19.58 13.97
C LYS A 75 -14.27 -18.28 14.35
N GLU A 76 -14.62 -17.18 13.70
CA GLU A 76 -14.18 -15.86 14.11
C GLU A 76 -14.73 -15.55 15.53
N PHE A 77 -13.84 -15.21 16.46
CA PHE A 77 -14.21 -14.92 17.85
C PHE A 77 -13.78 -13.51 18.31
N PHE A 78 -12.99 -12.81 17.51
CA PHE A 78 -12.59 -11.44 17.81
C PHE A 78 -12.48 -10.63 16.51
N ASN A 79 -13.21 -9.50 16.46
CA ASN A 79 -13.11 -8.53 15.36
C ASN A 79 -13.31 -7.12 15.91
N ARG A 80 -12.38 -6.21 15.58
CA ARG A 80 -12.46 -4.80 15.93
C ARG A 80 -11.95 -3.97 14.76
N GLY A 81 -12.79 -3.08 14.28
CA GLY A 81 -12.44 -2.18 13.17
C GLY A 81 -11.73 -0.92 13.64
N PHE A 82 -11.24 -0.13 12.67
CA PHE A 82 -10.57 1.15 12.93
C PHE A 82 -11.42 2.11 13.74
N ASN A 83 -12.71 2.26 13.43
CA ASN A 83 -13.61 3.16 14.14
C ASN A 83 -13.66 2.81 15.64
N TRP A 84 -13.78 1.53 15.96
CA TRP A 84 -13.74 1.09 17.34
C TRP A 84 -12.44 1.49 18.05
N ALA A 85 -11.30 1.36 17.37
CA ALA A 85 -10.00 1.71 17.94
C ALA A 85 -9.85 3.23 18.15
N VAL A 86 -10.38 4.05 17.23
CA VAL A 86 -10.42 5.51 17.38
C VAL A 86 -11.35 5.92 18.52
N GLU A 87 -12.56 5.38 18.60
CA GLU A 87 -13.53 5.64 19.68
C GLU A 87 -13.00 5.26 21.07
N ASN A 88 -12.14 4.24 21.15
CA ASN A 88 -11.49 3.81 22.38
C ASN A 88 -10.11 4.47 22.60
N ASN A 89 -9.75 5.51 21.86
CA ASN A 89 -8.47 6.24 21.95
C ASN A 89 -7.22 5.37 21.80
N LEU A 90 -7.32 4.25 21.11
CA LEU A 90 -6.20 3.37 20.77
C LEU A 90 -5.48 3.82 19.50
N LEU A 91 -6.19 4.49 18.61
CA LEU A 91 -5.68 5.07 17.37
C LEU A 91 -6.13 6.53 17.26
N SER A 92 -5.31 7.33 16.58
CA SER A 92 -5.69 8.68 16.16
C SER A 92 -6.74 8.63 15.06
N ASP A 93 -7.61 9.62 15.04
CA ASP A 93 -8.54 9.81 13.92
C ASP A 93 -7.78 9.99 12.59
N TYR A 94 -8.38 9.54 11.49
CA TYR A 94 -7.75 9.55 10.18
C TYR A 94 -8.71 10.05 9.10
N LYS A 95 -8.13 10.58 8.04
CA LYS A 95 -8.87 10.94 6.82
C LYS A 95 -8.31 10.17 5.65
N VAL A 96 -9.17 9.53 4.88
CA VAL A 96 -8.81 8.88 3.61
C VAL A 96 -9.08 9.87 2.48
N VAL A 97 -8.04 10.18 1.74
CA VAL A 97 -8.14 11.03 0.55
C VAL A 97 -7.76 10.19 -0.66
N ILE A 98 -8.67 10.11 -1.63
CA ILE A 98 -8.41 9.47 -2.92
C ILE A 98 -8.12 10.58 -3.92
N LEU A 99 -6.89 10.62 -4.44
CA LEU A 99 -6.48 11.59 -5.44
C LEU A 99 -6.40 10.91 -6.80
N ALA A 100 -7.24 11.34 -7.72
CA ALA A 100 -7.10 10.99 -9.13
C ALA A 100 -6.13 12.00 -9.79
N VAL A 101 -5.09 11.50 -10.42
CA VAL A 101 -4.12 12.31 -11.15
C VAL A 101 -4.12 11.88 -12.60
N ASP A 102 -4.32 12.84 -13.51
CA ASP A 102 -4.33 12.60 -14.94
C ASP A 102 -2.90 12.76 -15.50
N GLU A 103 -2.50 11.90 -16.42
CA GLU A 103 -1.22 12.00 -17.14
C GLU A 103 -1.12 13.31 -17.95
N ALA A 104 -2.25 13.91 -18.32
CA ALA A 104 -2.30 15.23 -18.94
C ALA A 104 -1.71 16.35 -18.05
N LEU A 105 -1.55 16.13 -16.75
CA LEU A 105 -0.85 17.05 -15.84
C LEU A 105 0.68 17.04 -16.03
N VAL A 106 1.21 16.01 -16.68
CA VAL A 106 2.63 15.96 -17.02
C VAL A 106 2.86 16.81 -18.25
N SER A 107 3.64 17.87 -18.08
CA SER A 107 3.90 18.81 -19.19
C SER A 107 4.55 18.12 -20.38
N SER A 108 4.29 18.65 -21.58
CA SER A 108 4.90 18.15 -22.83
C SER A 108 6.44 18.21 -22.81
N GLY A 109 7.01 19.16 -22.06
CA GLY A 109 8.46 19.26 -21.84
C GLY A 109 9.00 18.12 -21.00
N LEU A 110 8.32 17.78 -19.90
CA LEU A 110 8.69 16.66 -19.04
C LEU A 110 8.47 15.32 -19.78
N GLN A 111 7.38 15.18 -20.53
CA GLN A 111 7.14 13.99 -21.36
C GLN A 111 8.30 13.70 -22.32
N LYS A 112 8.79 14.73 -23.02
CA LYS A 112 9.96 14.58 -23.89
C LYS A 112 11.23 14.18 -23.13
N SER A 113 11.47 14.77 -21.95
CA SER A 113 12.61 14.38 -21.11
C SER A 113 12.53 12.93 -20.64
N LEU A 114 11.33 12.41 -20.44
CA LEU A 114 11.09 11.01 -20.06
C LEU A 114 11.34 10.06 -21.26
N GLU A 115 11.00 10.49 -22.48
CA GLU A 115 11.24 9.72 -23.70
C GLU A 115 12.73 9.63 -24.07
N ASP A 116 13.52 10.64 -23.72
CA ASP A 116 14.96 10.75 -24.05
C ASP A 116 15.90 9.91 -23.16
N GLY A 117 15.39 8.86 -22.50
CA GLY A 117 16.21 7.87 -21.78
C GLY A 117 16.20 8.00 -20.26
N SER A 118 15.18 8.63 -19.70
CA SER A 118 14.91 8.60 -18.25
C SER A 118 14.49 7.20 -17.79
N GLU A 119 14.95 6.77 -16.63
CA GLU A 119 14.44 5.58 -15.94
C GLU A 119 12.99 5.76 -15.45
N LEU A 120 12.51 7.00 -15.42
CA LEU A 120 11.17 7.37 -14.97
C LEU A 120 10.19 7.31 -16.15
N ASN A 121 9.09 6.59 -15.97
CA ASN A 121 7.99 6.59 -16.94
C ASN A 121 6.93 7.64 -16.62
N LEU A 122 6.04 7.92 -17.59
CA LEU A 122 4.97 8.91 -17.46
C LEU A 122 4.05 8.63 -16.26
N THR A 123 3.70 7.37 -16.02
CA THR A 123 2.82 6.97 -14.93
C THR A 123 3.47 7.26 -13.57
N ASP A 124 4.78 7.03 -13.42
CA ASP A 124 5.47 7.30 -12.15
C ASP A 124 5.68 8.80 -11.94
N ALA A 125 5.95 9.58 -12.99
CA ALA A 125 5.95 11.03 -12.93
C ALA A 125 4.58 11.58 -12.47
N THR A 126 3.51 11.04 -12.99
CA THR A 126 2.13 11.38 -12.60
C THR A 126 1.88 11.08 -11.11
N LYS A 127 2.36 9.95 -10.61
CA LYS A 127 2.27 9.59 -9.18
C LYS A 127 3.06 10.58 -8.30
N ILE A 128 4.26 10.98 -8.72
CA ILE A 128 5.07 11.99 -8.02
C ILE A 128 4.29 13.31 -7.89
N ILE A 129 3.69 13.78 -8.99
CA ILE A 129 2.85 14.98 -8.98
C ILE A 129 1.66 14.80 -8.01
N GLY A 130 1.03 13.63 -8.02
CA GLY A 130 -0.06 13.31 -7.08
C GLY A 130 0.38 13.38 -5.62
N VAL A 131 1.51 12.79 -5.29
CA VAL A 131 2.10 12.86 -3.93
C VAL A 131 2.40 14.31 -3.55
N PHE A 132 3.02 15.09 -4.43
CA PHE A 132 3.28 16.51 -4.19
C PHE A 132 1.99 17.28 -3.93
N LYS A 133 0.95 17.12 -4.77
CA LYS A 133 -0.35 17.77 -4.57
C LYS A 133 -0.97 17.39 -3.22
N ALA A 134 -0.88 16.13 -2.81
CA ALA A 134 -1.37 15.67 -1.52
C ALA A 134 -0.61 16.30 -0.35
N LEU A 135 0.72 16.37 -0.40
CA LEU A 135 1.57 16.97 0.62
C LEU A 135 1.34 18.47 0.73
N ALA A 136 1.26 19.14 -0.41
CA ALA A 136 1.01 20.58 -0.52
C ALA A 136 -0.45 20.95 -0.29
N LYS A 137 -1.36 19.95 -0.28
CA LYS A 137 -2.81 20.14 -0.21
C LYS A 137 -3.37 20.99 -1.34
N VAL A 138 -2.77 20.90 -2.53
CA VAL A 138 -3.20 21.60 -3.73
C VAL A 138 -4.35 20.84 -4.40
N GLY A 139 -5.43 21.52 -4.73
CA GLY A 139 -6.60 20.95 -5.41
C GLY A 139 -7.67 20.37 -4.48
N PHE A 140 -7.54 20.55 -3.19
CA PHE A 140 -8.60 20.27 -2.21
C PHE A 140 -9.61 21.45 -2.16
N ASP A 141 -10.88 21.14 -1.86
CA ASP A 141 -11.95 22.15 -1.86
C ASP A 141 -11.67 23.27 -0.86
N LYS A 142 -11.77 24.53 -1.30
CA LYS A 142 -11.40 25.72 -0.50
C LYS A 142 -12.13 25.83 0.84
N LYS A 143 -13.34 25.29 0.95
CA LYS A 143 -14.13 25.37 2.18
C LYS A 143 -13.54 24.55 3.34
N GLU A 144 -12.81 23.48 3.06
CA GLU A 144 -12.11 22.69 4.07
C GLU A 144 -10.64 23.12 4.26
N ASN A 145 -10.08 23.86 3.31
CA ASN A 145 -8.65 24.15 3.21
C ASN A 145 -8.16 25.38 3.98
N GLU A 146 -9.03 26.26 4.42
CA GLU A 146 -8.60 27.52 5.10
C GLU A 146 -7.76 27.31 6.36
N LYS A 147 -7.67 26.06 6.87
CA LYS A 147 -6.90 25.71 8.07
C LYS A 147 -5.87 24.58 7.88
N LEU A 148 -5.76 24.02 6.68
CA LEU A 148 -4.90 22.85 6.47
C LEU A 148 -3.45 23.28 6.20
N LYS A 149 -2.58 23.18 7.19
CA LYS A 149 -1.13 23.36 6.99
C LYS A 149 -0.58 22.21 6.11
N PRO A 150 0.46 22.46 5.30
CA PRO A 150 1.16 21.40 4.57
C PRO A 150 1.57 20.25 5.48
N ILE A 151 1.62 19.06 4.93
CA ILE A 151 2.05 17.87 5.66
C ILE A 151 3.55 17.99 5.91
N LYS A 152 3.96 17.88 7.16
CA LYS A 152 5.38 18.04 7.55
C LYS A 152 6.20 16.79 7.36
N LYS A 153 5.61 15.62 7.60
CA LYS A 153 6.23 14.30 7.44
C LYS A 153 5.23 13.36 6.77
N ALA A 154 5.71 12.57 5.82
CA ALA A 154 4.91 11.57 5.14
C ALA A 154 5.69 10.28 4.96
N LEU A 155 4.99 9.16 4.97
CA LEU A 155 5.53 7.86 4.63
C LEU A 155 4.85 7.39 3.35
N ALA A 156 5.62 7.09 2.32
CA ALA A 156 5.14 6.58 1.04
C ALA A 156 5.55 5.12 0.88
N PHE A 157 4.62 4.27 0.48
CA PHE A 157 4.87 2.86 0.16
C PHE A 157 4.92 2.69 -1.35
N SER A 158 6.05 2.22 -1.85
CA SER A 158 6.25 1.91 -3.26
C SER A 158 6.05 0.43 -3.55
N GLN A 159 5.67 0.12 -4.79
CA GLN A 159 5.44 -1.25 -5.23
C GLN A 159 6.73 -2.09 -5.24
N SER A 160 7.89 -1.45 -5.49
CA SER A 160 9.20 -2.09 -5.48
C SER A 160 10.27 -1.16 -4.94
N ILE A 161 11.43 -1.73 -4.58
CA ILE A 161 12.62 -1.00 -4.15
C ILE A 161 13.12 -0.08 -5.27
N GLU A 162 13.09 -0.53 -6.52
CA GLU A 162 13.50 0.26 -7.69
C GLU A 162 12.65 1.51 -7.85
N ILE A 163 11.32 1.39 -7.80
CA ILE A 163 10.41 2.53 -7.86
C ILE A 163 10.66 3.49 -6.71
N SER A 164 10.92 3.00 -5.51
CA SER A 164 11.23 3.85 -4.36
C SER A 164 12.51 4.67 -4.57
N LYS A 165 13.55 4.08 -5.13
CA LYS A 165 14.81 4.76 -5.48
C LYS A 165 14.62 5.79 -6.60
N ILE A 166 13.82 5.47 -7.59
CA ILE A 166 13.46 6.42 -8.66
C ILE A 166 12.72 7.62 -8.08
N PHE A 167 11.77 7.39 -7.15
CA PHE A 167 11.07 8.47 -6.46
C PHE A 167 12.02 9.39 -5.71
N GLU A 168 12.94 8.85 -4.93
CA GLU A 168 13.96 9.66 -4.22
C GLU A 168 14.77 10.52 -5.19
N LYS A 169 15.25 9.93 -6.27
CA LYS A 169 16.11 10.60 -7.26
C LYS A 169 15.37 11.68 -8.06
N GLU A 170 14.14 11.42 -8.49
CA GLU A 170 13.45 12.23 -9.47
C GLU A 170 12.38 13.17 -8.89
N PHE A 171 11.99 12.99 -7.63
CA PHE A 171 10.89 13.76 -7.02
C PHE A 171 11.06 15.27 -7.18
N THR A 172 12.23 15.78 -6.83
CA THR A 172 12.49 17.24 -6.86
C THR A 172 12.48 17.77 -8.30
N ASN A 173 13.02 17.02 -9.25
CA ASN A 173 13.04 17.41 -10.66
C ASN A 173 11.63 17.49 -11.24
N VAL A 174 10.82 16.44 -11.04
CA VAL A 174 9.43 16.37 -11.53
C VAL A 174 8.58 17.48 -10.90
N VAL A 175 8.70 17.70 -9.60
CA VAL A 175 7.94 18.75 -8.90
C VAL A 175 8.34 20.14 -9.40
N ASN A 176 9.62 20.42 -9.56
CA ASN A 176 10.09 21.71 -10.07
C ASN A 176 9.58 21.98 -11.48
N GLU A 177 9.61 21.00 -12.37
CA GLU A 177 9.07 21.11 -13.72
C GLU A 177 7.55 21.31 -13.71
N TYR A 178 6.84 20.58 -12.87
CA TYR A 178 5.40 20.74 -12.71
C TYR A 178 5.04 22.16 -12.23
N VAL A 179 5.70 22.66 -11.19
CA VAL A 179 5.46 24.00 -10.62
C VAL A 179 5.78 25.11 -11.62
N LYS A 180 6.84 24.99 -12.42
CA LYS A 180 7.19 25.95 -13.49
C LYS A 180 6.12 26.02 -14.59
N ASN A 181 5.58 24.89 -14.99
CA ASN A 181 4.68 24.80 -16.14
C ASN A 181 3.23 25.14 -15.81
N GLU A 182 2.79 24.86 -14.58
CA GLU A 182 1.42 25.08 -14.14
C GLU A 182 1.10 26.54 -13.88
N LYS A 183 1.95 27.56 -14.09
CA LYS A 183 1.66 28.94 -13.68
C LYS A 183 0.77 28.96 -12.42
N ILE A 184 1.21 28.25 -11.39
CA ILE A 184 0.50 28.24 -10.12
C ILE A 184 0.37 29.70 -9.75
N LYS A 185 -0.86 30.23 -9.80
CA LYS A 185 -1.18 31.64 -9.50
C LYS A 185 -0.45 31.99 -8.21
N GLU A 186 0.15 33.16 -8.15
CA GLU A 186 1.01 33.62 -7.04
C GLU A 186 0.40 33.41 -5.66
N ASP A 187 -0.92 33.38 -5.55
CA ASP A 187 -1.68 33.11 -4.32
C ASP A 187 -1.55 31.64 -3.81
N ASN A 188 -1.00 30.70 -4.59
CA ASN A 188 -0.81 29.29 -4.22
C ASN A 188 0.66 28.86 -4.29
N LYS A 189 1.61 29.78 -4.15
CA LYS A 189 3.01 29.42 -3.96
C LYS A 189 3.17 28.59 -2.69
N VAL A 190 3.10 27.29 -2.84
CA VAL A 190 3.49 26.36 -1.78
C VAL A 190 5.01 26.23 -1.87
N ASP A 191 5.70 26.94 -1.01
CA ASP A 191 7.14 26.71 -0.78
C ASP A 191 7.26 25.41 0.02
N LEU A 192 7.22 24.30 -0.71
CA LEU A 192 7.33 22.96 -0.15
C LEU A 192 8.76 22.48 -0.40
N ASN A 193 9.64 22.76 0.54
CA ASN A 193 10.94 22.11 0.56
C ASN A 193 10.76 20.68 1.05
N VAL A 194 10.66 19.73 0.10
CA VAL A 194 10.49 18.30 0.40
C VAL A 194 11.83 17.60 0.25
N GLU A 195 12.35 17.09 1.35
CA GLU A 195 13.41 16.11 1.34
C GLU A 195 12.80 14.71 1.24
N VAL A 196 13.26 13.93 0.26
CA VAL A 196 12.79 12.57 0.01
C VAL A 196 13.93 11.62 0.27
N GLN A 197 13.69 10.58 1.06
CA GLN A 197 14.68 9.56 1.37
C GLN A 197 14.09 8.17 1.15
N HIS A 198 14.86 7.30 0.51
CA HIS A 198 14.53 5.91 0.32
C HIS A 198 14.93 5.09 1.55
N ILE A 199 14.05 4.17 1.99
CA ILE A 199 14.35 3.19 3.04
C ILE A 199 13.84 1.83 2.58
N ASP A 200 14.68 0.81 2.68
CA ASP A 200 14.29 -0.57 2.38
C ASP A 200 14.78 -1.58 3.45
N GLY A 201 14.55 -2.86 3.19
CA GLY A 201 14.89 -3.96 4.10
C GLY A 201 16.39 -4.17 4.31
N SER A 202 17.26 -3.62 3.44
CA SER A 202 18.71 -3.75 3.55
C SER A 202 19.32 -2.84 4.62
N PHE A 203 18.59 -1.77 5.03
CA PHE A 203 19.06 -0.84 6.05
C PHE A 203 19.02 -1.46 7.45
N ASN A 204 20.10 -1.28 8.21
CA ASN A 204 20.13 -1.64 9.62
C ASN A 204 19.31 -0.65 10.48
N ALA A 205 19.14 -0.92 11.78
CA ALA A 205 18.33 -0.10 12.68
C ALA A 205 18.85 1.35 12.79
N ASP A 206 20.16 1.54 12.85
CA ASP A 206 20.76 2.88 12.97
C ASP A 206 20.55 3.70 11.70
N GLN A 207 20.74 3.09 10.55
CA GLN A 207 20.49 3.74 9.26
C GLN A 207 19.01 4.16 9.10
N ARG A 208 18.07 3.31 9.55
CA ARG A 208 16.65 3.65 9.52
C ARG A 208 16.32 4.80 10.46
N ASN A 209 16.88 4.80 11.67
CA ASN A 209 16.63 5.85 12.66
C ASN A 209 17.19 7.21 12.23
N ASN A 210 18.31 7.23 11.49
CA ASN A 210 18.90 8.47 10.98
C ASN A 210 18.08 9.08 9.82
N ASN A 211 17.25 8.28 9.14
CA ASN A 211 16.45 8.70 8.00
C ASN A 211 14.99 9.01 8.38
N LEU A 212 14.57 8.86 9.63
CA LEU A 212 13.23 9.16 10.16
C LEU A 212 13.25 10.44 11.01
#